data_eb4db303296bf352a74a21d643638391
#
_entry.id   eb4db303296bf352a74a21d643638391
#
_cell.length_a   1.000
_cell.length_b   1.000
_cell.length_c   1.000
_cell.angle_alpha   90.00
_cell.angle_beta   90.00
_cell.angle_gamma   90.00
#
_symmetry.space_group_name_H-M   'P 1'
#
loop_
_entity.id
_entity.type
_entity.pdbx_description
1 polymer ?
#
loop_
_entity_poly.entity_id
_entity_poly.type
_entity_poly.pdbx_seq_one_letter_code
_entity_poly.pdbx_strand_id
1 'polypeptide(L)'
;MHWILLRGLTREQGHWGDFPAQLRSAFPEHRFHTIDLPGTGTLFREDSPGTIPEIRRRVCEQVNHIPRPFSLLALSMGGMVALDWAQHAEPGELQHLVLVNTSSGFSPFWRRMRPLAWPRVTQLLARRELFHRERDILRLTSNREISLSLCKAWYSIQRQRPVNYRTAYNQLRAAVGFRPLPQRPMADALLLASKGDRIVHWHCSAELERRWCWTLRLHPDAGHDLPLDEPGWI
;
A
#
# COMPACT_ATOMS: atom_id res chain seq x y z
N MET A 1 9.42 -10.40 -16.92
CA MET A 1 9.77 -9.40 -15.88
C MET A 1 9.13 -9.80 -14.55
N HIS A 2 9.80 -9.52 -13.40
CA HIS A 2 9.26 -9.80 -12.07
C HIS A 2 8.71 -8.52 -11.45
N TRP A 3 7.51 -8.60 -10.86
CA TRP A 3 6.86 -7.52 -10.13
C TRP A 3 6.63 -7.93 -8.68
N ILE A 4 6.98 -7.06 -7.74
CA ILE A 4 6.71 -7.22 -6.32
C ILE A 4 5.56 -6.29 -5.94
N LEU A 5 4.50 -6.86 -5.36
CA LEU A 5 3.30 -6.15 -4.95
C LEU A 5 3.28 -5.97 -3.43
N LEU A 6 3.21 -4.71 -2.96
CA LEU A 6 3.20 -4.36 -1.54
C LEU A 6 1.88 -3.69 -1.15
N ARG A 7 1.17 -4.28 -0.17
CA ARG A 7 -0.09 -3.73 0.39
C ARG A 7 0.15 -2.59 1.37
N GLY A 8 -0.93 -1.92 1.74
CA GLY A 8 -0.93 -0.87 2.74
C GLY A 8 -0.96 -1.36 4.18
N LEU A 9 -1.16 -0.42 5.09
CA LEU A 9 -1.19 -0.59 6.54
C LEU A 9 -2.18 -1.67 6.98
N THR A 10 -1.72 -2.63 7.79
CA THR A 10 -2.47 -3.76 8.35
C THR A 10 -3.14 -4.67 7.32
N ARG A 11 -2.73 -4.60 6.07
CA ARG A 11 -3.24 -5.46 4.98
C ARG A 11 -2.17 -6.46 4.54
N GLU A 12 -2.63 -7.62 4.10
CA GLU A 12 -1.81 -8.73 3.63
C GLU A 12 -2.13 -9.09 2.18
N GLN A 13 -1.35 -10.02 1.62
CA GLN A 13 -1.51 -10.50 0.24
C GLN A 13 -2.94 -10.92 -0.12
N GLY A 14 -3.70 -11.54 0.80
CA GLY A 14 -5.08 -11.94 0.54
C GLY A 14 -6.03 -10.78 0.23
N HIS A 15 -5.70 -9.56 0.69
CA HIS A 15 -6.50 -8.37 0.41
C HIS A 15 -6.30 -7.78 -1.01
N TRP A 16 -5.42 -8.35 -1.82
CA TRP A 16 -5.37 -8.05 -3.25
C TRP A 16 -6.57 -8.63 -4.01
N GLY A 17 -7.28 -9.63 -3.42
CA GLY A 17 -8.35 -10.33 -4.10
C GLY A 17 -7.90 -10.90 -5.45
N ASP A 18 -8.69 -10.63 -6.50
CA ASP A 18 -8.42 -11.12 -7.85
C ASP A 18 -7.41 -10.26 -8.64
N PHE A 19 -6.98 -9.12 -8.10
CA PHE A 19 -6.11 -8.19 -8.80
C PHE A 19 -4.79 -8.84 -9.33
N PRO A 20 -4.07 -9.68 -8.57
CA PRO A 20 -2.88 -10.35 -9.09
C PRO A 20 -3.20 -11.37 -10.21
N ALA A 21 -4.40 -11.95 -10.22
CA ALA A 21 -4.84 -12.83 -11.30
C ALA A 21 -5.15 -12.03 -12.57
N GLN A 22 -5.78 -10.87 -12.43
CA GLN A 22 -6.04 -9.95 -13.53
C GLN A 22 -4.73 -9.43 -14.15
N LEU A 23 -3.75 -9.06 -13.32
CA LEU A 23 -2.41 -8.67 -13.81
C LEU A 23 -1.74 -9.81 -14.59
N ARG A 24 -1.79 -11.05 -14.11
CA ARG A 24 -1.23 -12.20 -14.83
C ARG A 24 -1.94 -12.46 -16.17
N SER A 25 -3.25 -12.22 -16.22
CA SER A 25 -4.03 -12.35 -17.46
C SER A 25 -3.69 -11.25 -18.47
N ALA A 26 -3.51 -10.01 -18.00
CA ALA A 26 -3.19 -8.86 -18.86
C ALA A 26 -1.72 -8.88 -19.33
N PHE A 27 -0.82 -9.43 -18.51
CA PHE A 27 0.64 -9.46 -18.77
C PHE A 27 1.20 -10.87 -18.52
N PRO A 28 0.90 -11.84 -19.40
CA PRO A 28 1.24 -13.26 -19.18
C PRO A 28 2.75 -13.52 -19.16
N GLU A 29 3.56 -12.66 -19.75
CA GLU A 29 5.02 -12.72 -19.75
C GLU A 29 5.65 -12.21 -18.44
N HIS A 30 4.85 -11.56 -17.56
CA HIS A 30 5.30 -11.04 -16.28
C HIS A 30 4.97 -12.00 -15.13
N ARG A 31 5.78 -11.96 -14.09
CA ARG A 31 5.57 -12.72 -12.85
C ARG A 31 5.29 -11.75 -11.70
N PHE A 32 4.16 -11.94 -11.02
CA PHE A 32 3.70 -11.09 -9.93
C PHE A 32 3.82 -11.82 -8.59
N HIS A 33 4.58 -11.22 -7.67
CA HIS A 33 4.87 -11.72 -6.34
C HIS A 33 4.20 -10.81 -5.31
N THR A 34 3.29 -11.36 -4.52
CA THR A 34 2.67 -10.64 -3.41
C THR A 34 3.48 -10.87 -2.15
N ILE A 35 3.98 -9.81 -1.54
CA ILE A 35 4.85 -9.87 -0.37
C ILE A 35 4.13 -9.21 0.81
N ASP A 36 4.13 -9.91 1.94
CA ASP A 36 3.54 -9.39 3.19
C ASP A 36 4.53 -8.49 3.92
N LEU A 37 4.01 -7.39 4.46
CA LEU A 37 4.79 -6.57 5.38
C LEU A 37 4.92 -7.27 6.74
N PRO A 38 6.01 -7.07 7.50
CA PRO A 38 6.18 -7.65 8.82
C PRO A 38 4.95 -7.41 9.71
N GLY A 39 4.53 -8.46 10.42
CA GLY A 39 3.35 -8.44 11.29
C GLY A 39 2.02 -8.62 10.56
N THR A 40 2.02 -8.89 9.25
CA THR A 40 0.81 -9.18 8.48
C THR A 40 0.97 -10.48 7.67
N GLY A 41 -0.15 -11.05 7.22
CA GLY A 41 -0.18 -12.22 6.35
C GLY A 41 0.62 -13.39 6.88
N THR A 42 1.54 -13.90 6.10
CA THR A 42 2.41 -15.02 6.50
C THR A 42 3.31 -14.70 7.70
N LEU A 43 3.55 -13.41 7.95
CA LEU A 43 4.37 -12.91 9.06
C LEU A 43 3.53 -12.38 10.24
N PHE A 44 2.26 -12.73 10.36
CA PHE A 44 1.31 -12.17 11.34
C PHE A 44 1.71 -12.44 12.82
N ARG A 45 2.58 -13.42 13.07
CA ARG A 45 3.08 -13.74 14.41
C ARG A 45 4.25 -12.88 14.86
N GLU A 46 4.84 -12.13 13.93
CA GLU A 46 5.91 -11.17 14.23
C GLU A 46 5.30 -9.81 14.56
N ASP A 47 6.04 -8.99 15.29
CA ASP A 47 5.71 -7.58 15.43
C ASP A 47 6.30 -6.79 14.27
N SER A 48 5.53 -5.88 13.68
CA SER A 48 6.09 -4.97 12.69
C SER A 48 7.12 -4.03 13.32
N PRO A 49 8.24 -3.74 12.63
CA PRO A 49 9.10 -2.63 13.01
C PRO A 49 8.37 -1.28 13.00
N GLY A 50 8.92 -0.30 13.71
CA GLY A 50 8.29 1.01 13.87
C GLY A 50 8.83 2.09 12.94
N THR A 51 9.60 1.73 11.91
CA THR A 51 10.14 2.65 10.89
C THR A 51 10.05 2.02 9.50
N ILE A 52 9.85 2.85 8.47
CA ILE A 52 9.80 2.38 7.08
C ILE A 52 11.12 1.73 6.64
N PRO A 53 12.32 2.28 6.94
CA PRO A 53 13.58 1.61 6.59
C PRO A 53 13.74 0.21 7.19
N GLU A 54 13.28 -0.02 8.43
CA GLU A 54 13.32 -1.35 9.04
C GLU A 54 12.33 -2.31 8.39
N ILE A 55 11.11 -1.84 8.08
CA ILE A 55 10.11 -2.62 7.34
C ILE A 55 10.68 -3.00 5.97
N ARG A 56 11.28 -2.05 5.23
CA ARG A 56 11.94 -2.32 3.94
C ARG A 56 12.99 -3.42 4.06
N ARG A 57 13.91 -3.35 5.04
CA ARG A 57 14.94 -4.39 5.22
C ARG A 57 14.32 -5.78 5.35
N ARG A 58 13.26 -5.91 6.17
CA ARG A 58 12.54 -7.18 6.35
C ARG A 58 11.82 -7.63 5.08
N VAL A 59 11.33 -6.71 4.25
CA VAL A 59 10.74 -7.03 2.93
C VAL A 59 11.83 -7.48 1.96
N CYS A 60 12.98 -6.80 1.90
CA CYS A 60 14.11 -7.18 1.05
C CYS A 60 14.60 -8.61 1.36
N GLU A 61 14.67 -9.00 2.64
CA GLU A 61 15.04 -10.36 3.05
C GLU A 61 14.14 -11.44 2.45
N GLN A 62 12.84 -11.16 2.29
CA GLN A 62 11.87 -12.11 1.73
C GLN A 62 12.04 -12.32 0.22
N VAL A 63 12.63 -11.38 -0.50
CA VAL A 63 12.67 -11.36 -1.97
C VAL A 63 14.05 -11.66 -2.56
N ASN A 64 15.04 -12.02 -1.74
CA ASN A 64 16.40 -12.32 -2.19
C ASN A 64 16.48 -13.41 -3.27
N HIS A 65 15.46 -14.25 -3.37
CA HIS A 65 15.33 -15.31 -4.37
C HIS A 65 14.73 -14.84 -5.70
N ILE A 66 14.22 -13.59 -5.78
CA ILE A 66 13.60 -13.06 -7.00
C ILE A 66 14.69 -12.51 -7.91
N PRO A 67 14.74 -12.92 -9.19
CA PRO A 67 15.74 -12.42 -10.13
C PRO A 67 15.68 -10.89 -10.31
N ARG A 68 16.83 -10.25 -10.37
CA ARG A 68 17.00 -8.83 -10.67
C ARG A 68 17.22 -8.61 -12.16
N PRO A 69 16.81 -7.46 -12.75
CA PRO A 69 16.02 -6.42 -12.12
C PRO A 69 14.57 -6.83 -11.94
N PHE A 70 13.92 -6.30 -10.89
CA PHE A 70 12.48 -6.43 -10.70
C PHE A 70 11.82 -5.06 -10.57
N SER A 71 10.50 -5.05 -10.59
CA SER A 71 9.68 -3.83 -10.51
C SER A 71 8.80 -3.84 -9.25
N LEU A 72 8.43 -2.68 -8.75
CA LEU A 72 7.58 -2.52 -7.58
C LEU A 72 6.23 -1.90 -7.96
N LEU A 73 5.12 -2.52 -7.51
CA LEU A 73 3.79 -1.93 -7.49
C LEU A 73 3.30 -1.89 -6.05
N ALA A 74 3.09 -0.70 -5.51
CA ALA A 74 2.91 -0.57 -4.09
C ALA A 74 1.82 0.44 -3.70
N LEU A 75 0.90 -0.01 -2.83
CA LEU A 75 -0.26 0.76 -2.37
C LEU A 75 -0.01 1.38 -1.00
N SER A 76 -0.31 2.68 -0.85
CA SER A 76 -0.39 3.37 0.45
C SER A 76 0.93 3.27 1.24
N MET A 77 0.94 2.68 2.44
CA MET A 77 2.18 2.45 3.22
C MET A 77 3.16 1.55 2.48
N GLY A 78 2.69 0.56 1.72
CA GLY A 78 3.55 -0.21 0.81
C GLY A 78 4.30 0.69 -0.17
N GLY A 79 3.66 1.77 -0.65
CA GLY A 79 4.30 2.79 -1.47
C GLY A 79 5.40 3.57 -0.75
N MET A 80 5.27 3.79 0.57
CA MET A 80 6.35 4.38 1.37
C MET A 80 7.55 3.44 1.47
N VAL A 81 7.30 2.13 1.65
CA VAL A 81 8.34 1.09 1.68
C VAL A 81 9.03 1.00 0.32
N ALA A 82 8.26 0.98 -0.78
CA ALA A 82 8.80 0.94 -2.14
C ALA A 82 9.62 2.19 -2.47
N LEU A 83 9.19 3.36 -1.99
CA LEU A 83 9.91 4.61 -2.18
C LEU A 83 11.24 4.61 -1.42
N ASP A 84 11.25 4.20 -0.15
CA ASP A 84 12.48 4.03 0.63
C ASP A 84 13.39 3.00 -0.03
N TRP A 85 12.83 1.92 -0.57
CA TRP A 85 13.58 0.90 -1.30
C TRP A 85 14.27 1.50 -2.53
N ALA A 86 13.52 2.22 -3.36
CA ALA A 86 14.08 2.84 -4.55
C ALA A 86 15.22 3.84 -4.24
N GLN A 87 15.18 4.50 -3.07
CA GLN A 87 16.24 5.40 -2.61
C GLN A 87 17.51 4.70 -2.11
N HIS A 88 17.43 3.39 -1.84
CA HIS A 88 18.55 2.60 -1.31
C HIS A 88 18.84 1.35 -2.18
N ALA A 89 18.21 1.28 -3.36
CA ALA A 89 18.41 0.17 -4.29
C ALA A 89 19.80 0.19 -4.90
N GLU A 90 20.37 -0.99 -5.10
CA GLU A 90 21.62 -1.16 -5.84
C GLU A 90 21.40 -0.84 -7.34
N PRO A 91 22.44 -0.38 -8.05
CA PRO A 91 22.35 -0.18 -9.49
C PRO A 91 21.88 -1.47 -10.19
N GLY A 92 20.83 -1.37 -11.01
CA GLY A 92 20.25 -2.51 -11.73
C GLY A 92 19.36 -3.43 -10.88
N GLU A 93 19.03 -3.06 -9.65
CA GLU A 93 18.09 -3.82 -8.83
C GLU A 93 16.63 -3.57 -9.23
N LEU A 94 16.25 -2.31 -9.44
CA LEU A 94 14.89 -1.91 -9.80
C LEU A 94 14.81 -1.46 -11.25
N GLN A 95 13.73 -1.89 -11.94
CA GLN A 95 13.43 -1.50 -13.30
C GLN A 95 12.30 -0.45 -13.36
N HIS A 96 11.17 -0.72 -12.71
CA HIS A 96 10.02 0.18 -12.68
C HIS A 96 9.48 0.36 -11.25
N LEU A 97 8.90 1.52 -11.00
CA LEU A 97 8.25 1.87 -9.74
C LEU A 97 6.85 2.42 -10.00
N VAL A 98 5.83 1.74 -9.49
CA VAL A 98 4.43 2.20 -9.52
C VAL A 98 3.95 2.43 -8.09
N LEU A 99 3.62 3.66 -7.76
CA LEU A 99 3.14 4.07 -6.44
C LEU A 99 1.66 4.43 -6.51
N VAL A 100 0.84 3.74 -5.71
CA VAL A 100 -0.62 3.89 -5.71
C VAL A 100 -1.08 4.52 -4.41
N ASN A 101 -1.82 5.64 -4.47
CA ASN A 101 -2.43 6.34 -3.33
C ASN A 101 -1.49 6.46 -2.11
N THR A 102 -0.20 6.73 -2.34
CA THR A 102 0.81 6.85 -1.29
C THR A 102 0.98 8.30 -0.81
N SER A 103 1.69 8.46 0.29
CA SER A 103 2.06 9.77 0.83
C SER A 103 3.48 9.73 1.39
N SER A 104 4.03 10.91 1.64
CA SER A 104 5.35 11.03 2.25
C SER A 104 5.43 12.28 3.12
N GLY A 105 6.51 12.41 3.89
CA GLY A 105 6.77 13.57 4.72
C GLY A 105 7.02 14.87 3.96
N PHE A 106 7.00 14.86 2.64
CA PHE A 106 6.98 16.09 1.83
C PHE A 106 5.62 16.78 1.86
N SER A 107 4.57 16.03 2.16
CA SER A 107 3.22 16.59 2.29
C SER A 107 2.87 16.84 3.76
N PRO A 108 2.09 17.89 4.05
CA PRO A 108 1.62 18.17 5.39
C PRO A 108 0.68 17.05 5.88
N PHE A 109 0.63 16.87 7.20
CA PHE A 109 -0.06 15.75 7.83
C PHE A 109 -1.54 15.64 7.43
N TRP A 110 -2.27 16.75 7.31
CA TRP A 110 -3.69 16.75 6.91
C TRP A 110 -3.96 16.31 5.45
N ARG A 111 -2.93 16.26 4.59
CA ARG A 111 -3.03 15.63 3.27
C ARG A 111 -2.68 14.15 3.33
N ARG A 112 -1.78 13.76 4.23
CA ARG A 112 -1.35 12.37 4.42
C ARG A 112 -2.43 11.52 5.09
N MET A 113 -3.23 12.15 5.98
CA MET A 113 -4.45 11.60 6.53
C MET A 113 -5.51 12.70 6.57
N ARG A 114 -6.49 12.63 5.70
CA ARG A 114 -7.53 13.64 5.56
C ARG A 114 -8.30 13.79 6.88
N PRO A 115 -8.58 15.01 7.36
CA PRO A 115 -9.30 15.26 8.61
C PRO A 115 -10.66 14.55 8.69
N LEU A 116 -11.38 14.44 7.57
CA LEU A 116 -12.66 13.73 7.48
C LEU A 116 -12.56 12.21 7.69
N ALA A 117 -11.35 11.63 7.60
CA ALA A 117 -11.12 10.21 7.91
C ALA A 117 -11.02 9.94 9.42
N TRP A 118 -10.62 10.94 10.23
CA TRP A 118 -10.31 10.76 11.64
C TRP A 118 -11.45 10.16 12.47
N PRO A 119 -12.71 10.65 12.40
CA PRO A 119 -13.78 10.06 13.18
C PRO A 119 -14.02 8.59 12.85
N ARG A 120 -13.84 8.22 11.56
CA ARG A 120 -13.98 6.82 11.11
C ARG A 120 -12.82 5.96 11.60
N VAL A 121 -11.59 6.47 11.55
CA VAL A 121 -10.41 5.75 12.05
C VAL A 121 -10.51 5.54 13.57
N THR A 122 -10.92 6.55 14.35
CA THR A 122 -11.13 6.39 15.79
C THR A 122 -12.25 5.38 16.10
N GLN A 123 -13.33 5.40 15.33
CA GLN A 123 -14.40 4.40 15.44
C GLN A 123 -13.89 2.98 15.15
N LEU A 124 -13.04 2.81 14.14
CA LEU A 124 -12.41 1.53 13.81
C LEU A 124 -11.57 0.97 14.97
N LEU A 125 -10.79 1.83 15.63
CA LEU A 125 -9.98 1.45 16.79
C LEU A 125 -10.84 1.01 17.98
N ALA A 126 -12.03 1.60 18.16
CA ALA A 126 -12.97 1.24 19.20
C ALA A 126 -13.81 -0.02 18.87
N ARG A 127 -13.82 -0.44 17.60
CA ARG A 127 -14.66 -1.56 17.14
C ARG A 127 -14.08 -2.91 17.56
N ARG A 128 -14.73 -3.59 18.53
CA ARG A 128 -14.30 -4.90 19.03
C ARG A 128 -14.67 -6.05 18.10
N GLU A 129 -15.82 -5.96 17.43
CA GLU A 129 -16.28 -7.01 16.54
C GLU A 129 -15.55 -6.98 15.20
N LEU A 130 -14.83 -8.05 14.89
CA LEU A 130 -13.94 -8.14 13.73
C LEU A 130 -14.68 -7.97 12.39
N PHE A 131 -15.84 -8.61 12.22
CA PHE A 131 -16.59 -8.52 10.97
C PHE A 131 -17.02 -7.08 10.65
N HIS A 132 -17.57 -6.38 11.65
CA HIS A 132 -17.97 -4.99 11.48
C HIS A 132 -16.77 -4.07 11.26
N ARG A 133 -15.64 -4.36 11.92
CA ARG A 133 -14.39 -3.61 11.70
C ARG A 133 -13.91 -3.74 10.24
N GLU A 134 -13.85 -4.97 9.70
CA GLU A 134 -13.41 -5.18 8.30
C GLU A 134 -14.38 -4.56 7.30
N ARG A 135 -15.69 -4.64 7.54
CA ARG A 135 -16.69 -3.96 6.72
C ARG A 135 -16.53 -2.44 6.75
N ASP A 136 -16.28 -1.86 7.92
CA ASP A 136 -16.11 -0.42 8.06
C ASP A 136 -14.78 0.06 7.42
N ILE A 137 -13.72 -0.78 7.44
CA ILE A 137 -12.49 -0.51 6.68
C ILE A 137 -12.76 -0.53 5.18
N LEU A 138 -13.47 -1.54 4.66
CA LEU A 138 -13.86 -1.58 3.25
C LEU A 138 -14.63 -0.32 2.84
N ARG A 139 -15.62 0.10 3.65
CA ARG A 139 -16.38 1.33 3.42
C ARG A 139 -15.54 2.59 3.46
N LEU A 140 -14.46 2.60 4.20
CA LEU A 140 -13.53 3.73 4.26
C LEU A 140 -12.60 3.76 3.04
N THR A 141 -12.15 2.60 2.58
CA THR A 141 -11.12 2.45 1.54
C THR A 141 -11.66 2.31 0.13
N SER A 142 -12.91 1.86 -0.05
CA SER A 142 -13.55 1.67 -1.36
C SER A 142 -14.72 2.65 -1.56
N ASN A 143 -14.87 3.16 -2.77
CA ASN A 143 -16.00 3.98 -3.22
C ASN A 143 -17.02 3.18 -4.06
N ARG A 144 -16.80 1.88 -4.22
CA ARG A 144 -17.72 0.98 -4.92
C ARG A 144 -18.67 0.29 -3.93
N GLU A 145 -19.70 -0.34 -4.47
CA GLU A 145 -20.61 -1.15 -3.66
C GLU A 145 -19.87 -2.35 -3.06
N ILE A 146 -20.01 -2.53 -1.76
CA ILE A 146 -19.33 -3.58 -1.04
C ILE A 146 -20.26 -4.77 -0.84
N SER A 147 -19.97 -5.87 -1.52
CA SER A 147 -20.73 -7.10 -1.38
C SER A 147 -20.51 -7.77 -0.02
N LEU A 148 -21.52 -8.51 0.43
CA LEU A 148 -21.40 -9.32 1.65
C LEU A 148 -20.32 -10.41 1.51
N SER A 149 -20.12 -10.95 0.31
CA SER A 149 -19.07 -11.93 0.02
C SER A 149 -17.68 -11.36 0.24
N LEU A 150 -17.42 -10.14 -0.22
CA LEU A 150 -16.16 -9.42 0.00
C LEU A 150 -15.92 -9.15 1.50
N CYS A 151 -16.95 -8.71 2.23
CA CYS A 151 -16.85 -8.53 3.70
C CYS A 151 -16.48 -9.85 4.41
N LYS A 152 -17.12 -10.96 4.02
CA LYS A 152 -16.82 -12.29 4.57
C LYS A 152 -15.40 -12.75 4.22
N ALA A 153 -14.92 -12.48 3.01
CA ALA A 153 -13.57 -12.80 2.59
C ALA A 153 -12.53 -12.04 3.45
N TRP A 154 -12.66 -10.74 3.61
CA TRP A 154 -11.75 -9.94 4.44
C TRP A 154 -11.81 -10.33 5.93
N TYR A 155 -13.03 -10.59 6.45
CA TYR A 155 -13.19 -11.13 7.78
C TYR A 155 -12.44 -12.47 7.96
N SER A 156 -12.57 -13.40 6.99
CA SER A 156 -11.89 -14.70 7.04
C SER A 156 -10.37 -14.55 7.06
N ILE A 157 -9.81 -13.66 6.24
CA ILE A 157 -8.38 -13.34 6.20
C ILE A 157 -7.91 -12.90 7.60
N GLN A 158 -8.56 -11.89 8.16
CA GLN A 158 -8.16 -11.32 9.45
C GLN A 158 -8.43 -12.27 10.64
N ARG A 159 -9.40 -13.16 10.52
CA ARG A 159 -9.66 -14.21 11.53
C ARG A 159 -8.55 -15.26 11.54
N GLN A 160 -8.02 -15.64 10.38
CA GLN A 160 -6.96 -16.64 10.24
C GLN A 160 -5.59 -16.08 10.61
N ARG A 161 -5.32 -14.83 10.23
CA ARG A 161 -4.05 -14.15 10.43
C ARG A 161 -4.27 -12.76 11.01
N PRO A 162 -4.65 -12.68 12.28
CA PRO A 162 -5.00 -11.42 12.92
C PRO A 162 -3.78 -10.51 13.07
N VAL A 163 -3.95 -9.25 12.69
CA VAL A 163 -2.97 -8.21 12.97
C VAL A 163 -3.13 -7.76 14.43
N ASN A 164 -2.07 -7.87 15.21
CA ASN A 164 -2.07 -7.43 16.60
C ASN A 164 -1.97 -5.90 16.73
N TYR A 165 -2.38 -5.35 17.88
CA TYR A 165 -2.39 -3.91 18.12
C TYR A 165 -1.00 -3.27 18.07
N ARG A 166 0.03 -4.00 18.49
CA ARG A 166 1.41 -3.51 18.48
C ARG A 166 1.90 -3.33 17.05
N THR A 167 1.63 -4.29 16.17
CA THR A 167 1.91 -4.18 14.74
C THR A 167 1.15 -3.00 14.11
N ALA A 168 -0.15 -2.87 14.36
CA ALA A 168 -0.94 -1.76 13.82
C ALA A 168 -0.39 -0.39 14.28
N TYR A 169 -0.04 -0.26 15.57
CA TYR A 169 0.57 0.93 16.12
C TYR A 169 1.95 1.22 15.50
N ASN A 170 2.83 0.21 15.42
CA ASN A 170 4.17 0.36 14.86
C ASN A 170 4.14 0.75 13.38
N GLN A 171 3.26 0.12 12.58
CA GLN A 171 3.08 0.48 11.17
C GLN A 171 2.54 1.91 11.01
N LEU A 172 1.58 2.32 11.85
CA LEU A 172 1.10 3.70 11.85
C LEU A 172 2.21 4.69 12.22
N ARG A 173 2.99 4.39 13.25
CA ARG A 173 4.15 5.20 13.67
C ARG A 173 5.18 5.29 12.54
N ALA A 174 5.49 4.19 11.88
CA ALA A 174 6.39 4.13 10.74
C ALA A 174 5.89 5.03 9.59
N ALA A 175 4.59 4.90 9.24
CA ALA A 175 3.99 5.72 8.20
C ALA A 175 4.02 7.22 8.55
N VAL A 176 3.62 7.61 9.76
CA VAL A 176 3.65 9.01 10.21
C VAL A 176 5.06 9.59 10.19
N GLY A 177 6.05 8.80 10.67
CA GLY A 177 7.45 9.21 10.75
C GLY A 177 8.19 9.25 9.41
N PHE A 178 7.65 8.64 8.37
CA PHE A 178 8.37 8.50 7.09
C PHE A 178 8.68 9.85 6.43
N ARG A 179 9.98 10.06 6.17
CA ARG A 179 10.54 11.21 5.45
C ARG A 179 11.53 10.68 4.43
N PRO A 180 11.16 10.67 3.12
CA PRO A 180 12.10 10.25 2.08
C PRO A 180 13.22 11.28 1.92
N LEU A 181 14.35 10.83 1.38
CA LEU A 181 15.45 11.71 1.00
C LEU A 181 14.99 12.68 -0.09
N PRO A 182 15.55 13.90 -0.17
CA PRO A 182 15.20 14.87 -1.21
C PRO A 182 15.57 14.41 -2.63
N GLN A 183 16.56 13.54 -2.75
CA GLN A 183 17.11 13.08 -4.03
C GLN A 183 16.09 12.19 -4.75
N ARG A 184 15.97 12.41 -6.07
CA ARG A 184 15.16 11.58 -6.96
C ARG A 184 15.75 10.16 -7.02
N PRO A 185 15.01 9.11 -6.63
CA PRO A 185 15.58 7.76 -6.53
C PRO A 185 15.75 7.05 -7.88
N MET A 186 14.89 7.35 -8.86
CA MET A 186 14.85 6.71 -10.18
C MET A 186 14.58 7.76 -11.25
N ALA A 187 15.02 7.46 -12.50
CA ALA A 187 14.70 8.33 -13.64
C ALA A 187 13.20 8.48 -13.82
N ASP A 188 12.46 7.37 -13.82
CA ASP A 188 11.02 7.36 -14.06
C ASP A 188 10.27 6.49 -13.04
N ALA A 189 9.12 6.99 -12.62
CA ALA A 189 8.13 6.24 -11.84
C ALA A 189 6.72 6.67 -12.25
N LEU A 190 5.76 5.77 -12.08
CA LEU A 190 4.34 6.05 -12.30
C LEU A 190 3.65 6.27 -10.96
N LEU A 191 3.03 7.43 -10.81
CA LEU A 191 2.20 7.77 -9.67
C LEU A 191 0.73 7.60 -10.07
N LEU A 192 0.03 6.74 -9.36
CA LEU A 192 -1.40 6.53 -9.52
C LEU A 192 -2.11 7.04 -8.27
N ALA A 193 -3.05 7.96 -8.43
CA ALA A 193 -3.80 8.47 -7.30
C ALA A 193 -5.26 8.70 -7.65
N SER A 194 -6.12 8.70 -6.63
CA SER A 194 -7.54 8.95 -6.81
C SER A 194 -7.98 10.24 -6.13
N LYS A 195 -8.78 11.04 -6.84
CA LYS A 195 -9.44 12.22 -6.28
C LYS A 195 -10.51 11.84 -5.26
N GLY A 196 -11.10 10.64 -5.40
CA GLY A 196 -12.09 10.08 -4.49
C GLY A 196 -11.51 9.44 -3.23
N ASP A 197 -10.19 9.35 -3.08
CA ASP A 197 -9.54 8.79 -1.90
C ASP A 197 -9.93 9.57 -0.63
N ARG A 198 -10.56 8.87 0.33
CA ARG A 198 -11.04 9.46 1.58
C ARG A 198 -9.98 9.50 2.68
N ILE A 199 -8.85 8.81 2.50
CA ILE A 199 -7.77 8.69 3.49
C ILE A 199 -6.62 9.61 3.13
N VAL A 200 -6.02 9.40 1.96
CA VAL A 200 -4.86 10.16 1.47
C VAL A 200 -5.32 11.14 0.40
N HIS A 201 -4.93 12.39 0.53
CA HIS A 201 -5.26 13.38 -0.48
C HIS A 201 -4.34 13.22 -1.70
N TRP A 202 -4.90 13.19 -2.91
CA TRP A 202 -4.14 13.02 -4.16
C TRP A 202 -2.99 14.02 -4.35
N HIS A 203 -3.06 15.18 -3.70
CA HIS A 203 -1.94 16.14 -3.68
C HIS A 203 -0.65 15.56 -3.04
N CYS A 204 -0.71 14.46 -2.32
CA CYS A 204 0.50 13.79 -1.86
C CYS A 204 1.30 13.21 -3.03
N SER A 205 0.61 12.64 -4.00
CA SER A 205 1.24 12.18 -5.26
C SER A 205 1.64 13.34 -6.16
N ALA A 206 0.82 14.39 -6.24
CA ALA A 206 1.18 15.61 -6.98
C ALA A 206 2.44 16.31 -6.41
N GLU A 207 2.69 16.21 -5.10
CA GLU A 207 3.93 16.73 -4.51
C GLU A 207 5.16 15.92 -4.96
N LEU A 208 5.03 14.60 -5.13
CA LEU A 208 6.10 13.76 -5.67
C LEU A 208 6.33 14.06 -7.17
N GLU A 209 5.26 14.21 -7.95
CA GLU A 209 5.32 14.65 -9.35
C GLU A 209 6.10 15.96 -9.48
N ARG A 210 5.70 16.98 -8.71
CA ARG A 210 6.33 18.30 -8.74
C ARG A 210 7.81 18.25 -8.36
N ARG A 211 8.21 17.40 -7.41
CA ARG A 211 9.60 17.31 -6.91
C ARG A 211 10.51 16.56 -7.86
N TRP A 212 10.01 15.48 -8.46
CA TRP A 212 10.83 14.53 -9.18
C TRP A 212 10.46 14.38 -10.65
N CYS A 213 9.50 15.19 -11.14
CA CYS A 213 9.01 15.16 -12.52
C CYS A 213 8.56 13.77 -12.97
N TRP A 214 7.97 12.99 -12.04
CA TRP A 214 7.40 11.68 -12.34
C TRP A 214 6.01 11.81 -12.96
N THR A 215 5.60 10.82 -13.74
CA THR A 215 4.27 10.82 -14.36
C THR A 215 3.19 10.55 -13.31
N LEU A 216 2.20 11.45 -13.20
CA LEU A 216 1.00 11.29 -12.37
C LEU A 216 -0.22 11.01 -13.24
N ARG A 217 -0.99 9.97 -12.87
CA ARG A 217 -2.32 9.69 -13.40
C ARG A 217 -3.33 9.76 -12.26
N LEU A 218 -4.44 10.46 -12.50
CA LEU A 218 -5.50 10.69 -11.50
C LEU A 218 -6.78 10.00 -11.90
N HIS A 219 -7.23 9.05 -11.08
CA HIS A 219 -8.58 8.51 -11.21
C HIS A 219 -9.60 9.50 -10.64
N PRO A 220 -10.76 9.73 -11.30
CA PRO A 220 -11.68 10.77 -10.86
C PRO A 220 -12.36 10.48 -9.51
N ASP A 221 -12.73 9.23 -9.22
CA ASP A 221 -13.68 8.91 -8.14
C ASP A 221 -13.42 7.62 -7.35
N ALA A 222 -12.46 6.76 -7.75
CA ALA A 222 -12.13 5.55 -6.99
C ALA A 222 -11.70 5.88 -5.54
N GLY A 223 -11.83 4.92 -4.63
CA GLY A 223 -11.40 5.05 -3.25
C GLY A 223 -9.89 4.89 -3.06
N HIS A 224 -9.51 4.72 -1.80
CA HIS A 224 -8.11 4.50 -1.41
C HIS A 224 -7.56 3.16 -1.94
N ASP A 225 -8.39 2.11 -1.93
CA ASP A 225 -8.03 0.80 -2.48
C ASP A 225 -8.32 0.76 -3.99
N LEU A 226 -7.52 1.50 -4.75
CA LEU A 226 -7.67 1.62 -6.20
C LEU A 226 -7.63 0.26 -6.92
N PRO A 227 -6.77 -0.72 -6.52
CA PRO A 227 -6.80 -2.06 -7.10
C PRO A 227 -8.09 -2.84 -6.86
N LEU A 228 -8.81 -2.54 -5.79
CA LEU A 228 -10.12 -3.12 -5.52
C LEU A 228 -11.22 -2.44 -6.34
N ASP A 229 -11.18 -1.11 -6.43
CA ASP A 229 -12.22 -0.32 -7.06
C ASP A 229 -12.15 -0.33 -8.59
N GLU A 230 -10.94 -0.23 -9.13
CA GLU A 230 -10.68 -0.06 -10.58
C GLU A 230 -9.40 -0.81 -11.02
N PRO A 231 -9.38 -2.14 -10.90
CA PRO A 231 -8.19 -2.93 -11.23
C PRO A 231 -7.75 -2.78 -12.69
N GLY A 232 -8.71 -2.62 -13.61
CA GLY A 232 -8.43 -2.45 -15.04
C GLY A 232 -7.89 -1.07 -15.43
N TRP A 233 -7.85 -0.11 -14.50
CA TRP A 233 -7.30 1.21 -14.74
C TRP A 233 -5.80 1.29 -14.38
N ILE A 234 -5.30 0.40 -13.53
CA ILE A 234 -3.89 0.29 -13.12
C ILE A 234 -3.08 -0.43 -14.18
#